data_c8c2426350208de81a7d634be7987c25
#
_entry.id   c8c2426350208de81a7d634be7987c25
#
_cell.length_a   1.000
_cell.length_b   1.000
_cell.length_c   1.000
_cell.angle_alpha   90.00
_cell.angle_beta   90.00
_cell.angle_gamma   90.00
#
_symmetry.space_group_name_H-M   'P 1'
#
loop_
_entity.id
_entity.type
_entity.pdbx_description
1 polymer ?
#
loop_
_entity_poly.entity_id
_entity_poly.type
_entity_poly.pdbx_seq_one_letter_code
_entity_poly.pdbx_strand_id
1 'polypeptide(L)'
;EAIHSFCRKTGYPLLAEPLSQLRTKSPDVTVIDHHDHLLRGSWAETVVPEIVVRVGGPPTCKPLRLWLERHKSPLVMFDPSSSWAEPSFTVSNVVATGHEGLMGIAESIKSPALERDWAQSWEIADQQAATVINEVLDSEPLLQPAVARELGRQLPSDHVLYLSNSMPVRDADSFLEARSDSLWVMGNRGASGIDGVI
;
A
#
# COMPACT_ATOMS: atom_id res chain seq x y z
N GLU A 1 6.18 -8.04 10.02
CA GLU A 1 5.98 -9.50 10.03
C GLU A 1 4.51 -9.88 10.24
N ALA A 2 3.79 -9.34 11.24
CA ALA A 2 2.39 -9.68 11.52
C ALA A 2 1.46 -9.50 10.31
N ILE A 3 1.57 -8.38 9.59
CA ILE A 3 0.74 -8.09 8.41
C ILE A 3 1.06 -9.06 7.27
N HIS A 4 2.34 -9.33 7.00
CA HIS A 4 2.73 -10.34 6.02
C HIS A 4 2.24 -11.74 6.42
N SER A 5 2.29 -12.08 7.70
CA SER A 5 1.74 -13.35 8.20
C SER A 5 0.23 -13.45 7.98
N PHE A 6 -0.50 -12.37 8.24
CA PHE A 6 -1.92 -12.29 7.94
C PHE A 6 -2.20 -12.47 6.44
N CYS A 7 -1.49 -11.76 5.58
CA CYS A 7 -1.65 -11.87 4.12
C CYS A 7 -1.33 -13.29 3.62
N ARG A 8 -0.26 -13.94 4.13
CA ARG A 8 0.05 -15.34 3.82
C ARG A 8 -1.10 -16.29 4.19
N LYS A 9 -1.70 -16.09 5.36
CA LYS A 9 -2.77 -16.96 5.86
C LYS A 9 -4.11 -16.73 5.17
N THR A 10 -4.39 -15.51 4.80
CA THR A 10 -5.66 -15.13 4.17
C THR A 10 -5.58 -15.12 2.65
N GLY A 11 -4.38 -14.97 2.06
CA GLY A 11 -4.18 -14.71 0.64
C GLY A 11 -4.59 -13.28 0.22
N TYR A 12 -4.84 -12.37 1.15
CA TYR A 12 -5.21 -11.00 0.82
C TYR A 12 -4.06 -10.28 0.13
N PRO A 13 -4.31 -9.58 -0.97
CA PRO A 13 -3.32 -8.67 -1.54
C PRO A 13 -3.04 -7.52 -0.57
N LEU A 14 -1.79 -7.12 -0.49
CA LEU A 14 -1.30 -6.07 0.39
C LEU A 14 -1.05 -4.79 -0.40
N LEU A 15 -1.88 -3.79 -0.22
CA LEU A 15 -1.68 -2.45 -0.74
C LEU A 15 -0.86 -1.66 0.29
N ALA A 16 0.46 -1.69 0.13
CA ALA A 16 1.39 -1.11 1.09
C ALA A 16 1.85 0.28 0.68
N GLU A 17 1.67 1.27 1.55
CA GLU A 17 2.30 2.57 1.36
C GLU A 17 3.82 2.49 1.63
N PRO A 18 4.67 3.31 0.97
CA PRO A 18 6.12 3.30 1.20
C PRO A 18 6.50 3.51 2.66
N LEU A 19 5.81 4.42 3.35
CA LEU A 19 6.06 4.75 4.76
C LEU A 19 5.67 3.63 5.74
N SER A 20 4.95 2.62 5.29
CA SER A 20 4.56 1.48 6.13
C SER A 20 5.69 0.51 6.43
N GLN A 21 6.80 0.58 5.72
CA GLN A 21 7.90 -0.38 5.71
C GLN A 21 7.49 -1.80 5.25
N LEU A 22 6.34 -1.93 4.59
CA LEU A 22 5.78 -3.22 4.16
C LEU A 22 5.91 -3.45 2.65
N ARG A 23 6.43 -2.47 1.91
CA ARG A 23 6.64 -2.56 0.47
C ARG A 23 7.91 -3.39 0.17
N THR A 24 7.85 -4.65 0.61
CA THR A 24 8.93 -5.62 0.47
C THR A 24 8.38 -6.88 -0.18
N LYS A 25 9.04 -7.36 -1.24
CA LYS A 25 8.67 -8.60 -1.93
C LYS A 25 8.81 -9.79 -1.00
N SER A 26 7.78 -10.60 -0.96
CA SER A 26 7.76 -11.86 -0.21
C SER A 26 7.14 -12.94 -1.11
N PRO A 27 7.72 -14.14 -1.19
CA PRO A 27 7.24 -15.20 -2.09
C PRO A 27 5.77 -15.58 -1.89
N ASP A 28 5.25 -15.40 -0.68
CA ASP A 28 3.93 -15.87 -0.28
C ASP A 28 2.95 -14.71 -0.01
N VAL A 29 3.30 -13.49 -0.39
CA VAL A 29 2.45 -12.30 -0.21
C VAL A 29 2.39 -11.50 -1.50
N THR A 30 1.20 -11.30 -2.01
CA THR A 30 0.96 -10.42 -3.16
C THR A 30 0.99 -8.97 -2.69
N VAL A 31 2.14 -8.30 -2.87
CA VAL A 31 2.31 -6.87 -2.59
C VAL A 31 2.00 -6.10 -3.86
N ILE A 32 1.11 -5.12 -3.77
CA ILE A 32 0.66 -4.29 -4.88
C ILE A 32 1.31 -2.91 -4.79
N ASP A 33 2.13 -2.58 -5.76
CA ASP A 33 2.92 -1.37 -5.79
C ASP A 33 2.23 -0.22 -6.54
N HIS A 34 1.47 -0.57 -7.58
CA HIS A 34 0.91 0.40 -8.51
C HIS A 34 -0.60 0.60 -8.34
N HIS A 35 -1.10 0.36 -7.11
CA HIS A 35 -2.53 0.52 -6.81
C HIS A 35 -3.06 1.93 -7.11
N ASP A 36 -2.25 2.98 -6.99
CA ASP A 36 -2.64 4.34 -7.37
C ASP A 36 -3.05 4.41 -8.84
N HIS A 37 -2.27 3.80 -9.72
CA HIS A 37 -2.54 3.76 -11.16
C HIS A 37 -3.73 2.86 -11.49
N LEU A 38 -3.77 1.67 -10.93
CA LEU A 38 -4.84 0.69 -11.16
C LEU A 38 -6.21 1.24 -10.78
N LEU A 39 -6.29 1.93 -9.65
CA LEU A 39 -7.54 2.45 -9.12
C LEU A 39 -8.02 3.75 -9.78
N ARG A 40 -7.25 4.31 -10.72
CA ARG A 40 -7.68 5.40 -11.61
C ARG A 40 -8.41 4.90 -12.85
N GLY A 41 -8.15 3.66 -13.25
CA GLY A 41 -8.68 3.06 -14.48
C GLY A 41 -10.03 2.35 -14.30
N SER A 42 -10.59 1.91 -15.42
CA SER A 42 -11.84 1.15 -15.43
C SER A 42 -11.74 -0.22 -14.73
N TRP A 43 -10.55 -0.77 -14.61
CA TRP A 43 -10.31 -2.01 -13.88
C TRP A 43 -10.78 -1.91 -12.42
N ALA A 44 -10.67 -0.74 -11.80
CA ALA A 44 -11.13 -0.49 -10.44
C ALA A 44 -12.64 -0.79 -10.22
N GLU A 45 -13.44 -0.72 -11.27
CA GLU A 45 -14.87 -1.01 -11.20
C GLU A 45 -15.17 -2.54 -11.19
N THR A 46 -14.21 -3.35 -11.61
CA THR A 46 -14.37 -4.81 -11.72
C THR A 46 -13.92 -5.54 -10.45
N VAL A 47 -13.13 -4.87 -9.59
CA VAL A 47 -12.58 -5.45 -8.39
C VAL A 47 -13.22 -4.82 -7.15
N VAL A 48 -14.24 -5.48 -6.61
CA VAL A 48 -14.96 -5.02 -5.43
C VAL A 48 -14.64 -5.96 -4.26
N PRO A 49 -13.99 -5.47 -3.20
CA PRO A 49 -13.66 -6.32 -2.06
C PRO A 49 -14.92 -6.58 -1.22
N GLU A 50 -15.08 -7.79 -0.73
CA GLU A 50 -16.13 -8.13 0.23
C GLU A 50 -15.83 -7.55 1.63
N ILE A 51 -14.55 -7.43 1.95
CA ILE A 51 -14.07 -6.85 3.22
C ILE A 51 -12.71 -6.19 3.00
N VAL A 52 -12.48 -5.11 3.72
CA VAL A 52 -11.20 -4.40 3.76
C VAL A 52 -10.64 -4.46 5.17
N VAL A 53 -9.37 -4.83 5.29
CA VAL A 53 -8.62 -4.75 6.54
C VAL A 53 -7.60 -3.64 6.43
N ARG A 54 -7.71 -2.63 7.27
CA ARG A 54 -6.78 -1.50 7.32
C ARG A 54 -6.00 -1.51 8.63
N VAL A 55 -4.70 -1.35 8.54
CA VAL A 55 -3.80 -1.22 9.69
C VAL A 55 -3.17 0.17 9.66
N GLY A 56 -3.42 0.94 10.70
CA GLY A 56 -2.92 2.32 10.80
C GLY A 56 -3.81 3.37 10.15
N GLY A 57 -3.19 4.50 9.80
CA GLY A 57 -3.87 5.70 9.32
C GLY A 57 -4.54 5.59 7.94
N PRO A 58 -5.21 6.65 7.51
CA PRO A 58 -5.84 6.69 6.19
C PRO A 58 -4.76 6.72 5.08
N PRO A 59 -5.03 6.08 3.92
CA PRO A 59 -4.07 6.05 2.83
C PRO A 59 -3.79 7.43 2.25
N THR A 60 -2.55 7.64 1.81
CA THR A 60 -2.09 8.83 1.08
C THR A 60 -2.72 8.88 -0.30
N CYS A 61 -2.83 7.73 -0.92
CA CYS A 61 -3.36 7.53 -2.26
C CYS A 61 -4.82 7.98 -2.36
N LYS A 62 -5.07 9.06 -3.09
CA LYS A 62 -6.43 9.57 -3.29
C LYS A 62 -7.31 8.60 -4.07
N PRO A 63 -6.86 7.95 -5.16
CA PRO A 63 -7.64 6.92 -5.87
C PRO A 63 -8.09 5.79 -4.96
N LEU A 64 -7.23 5.29 -4.07
CA LEU A 64 -7.60 4.25 -3.10
C LEU A 64 -8.71 4.72 -2.16
N ARG A 65 -8.60 5.93 -1.61
CA ARG A 65 -9.66 6.47 -0.75
C ARG A 65 -10.99 6.57 -1.49
N LEU A 66 -11.00 7.13 -2.70
CA LEU A 66 -12.20 7.29 -3.50
C LEU A 66 -12.81 5.93 -3.89
N TRP A 67 -11.97 4.94 -4.15
CA TRP A 67 -12.41 3.59 -4.45
C TRP A 67 -13.09 2.94 -3.24
N LEU A 68 -12.52 3.06 -2.05
CA LEU A 68 -13.12 2.59 -0.80
C LEU A 68 -14.47 3.29 -0.50
N GLU A 69 -14.52 4.61 -0.67
CA GLU A 69 -15.73 5.41 -0.50
C GLU A 69 -16.85 5.01 -1.46
N ARG A 70 -16.49 4.67 -2.71
CA ARG A 70 -17.45 4.26 -3.74
C ARG A 70 -18.05 2.90 -3.47
N HIS A 71 -17.23 1.92 -3.14
CA HIS A 71 -17.69 0.53 -2.99
C HIS A 71 -18.32 0.27 -1.61
N LYS A 72 -17.97 1.05 -0.59
CA LYS A 72 -18.53 0.95 0.77
C LYS A 72 -18.46 -0.46 1.35
N SER A 73 -17.45 -1.21 0.98
CA SER A 73 -17.21 -2.53 1.54
C SER A 73 -16.95 -2.44 3.05
N PRO A 74 -17.39 -3.40 3.86
CA PRO A 74 -17.08 -3.43 5.27
C PRO A 74 -15.59 -3.25 5.52
N LEU A 75 -15.22 -2.25 6.33
CA LEU A 75 -13.84 -1.92 6.64
C LEU A 75 -13.56 -2.15 8.12
N VAL A 76 -12.66 -3.06 8.42
CA VAL A 76 -12.15 -3.32 9.77
C VAL A 76 -10.82 -2.59 9.93
N MET A 77 -10.76 -1.66 10.86
CA MET A 77 -9.57 -0.85 11.13
C MET A 77 -8.87 -1.32 12.42
N PHE A 78 -7.58 -1.64 12.29
CA PHE A 78 -6.70 -1.90 13.43
C PHE A 78 -5.98 -0.60 13.80
N ASP A 79 -6.35 0.00 14.91
CA ASP A 79 -5.79 1.26 15.40
C ASP A 79 -5.54 1.18 16.91
N PRO A 80 -4.26 1.01 17.34
CA PRO A 80 -3.92 0.90 18.75
C PRO A 80 -4.24 2.17 19.55
N SER A 81 -4.32 3.32 18.88
CA SER A 81 -4.61 4.60 19.51
C SER A 81 -6.11 4.87 19.67
N SER A 82 -6.94 4.09 18.98
CA SER A 82 -8.40 4.33 18.88
C SER A 82 -8.73 5.77 18.45
N SER A 83 -7.88 6.36 17.62
CA SER A 83 -7.98 7.78 17.25
C SER A 83 -9.11 8.07 16.26
N TRP A 84 -9.70 7.01 15.68
CA TRP A 84 -10.71 7.14 14.61
C TRP A 84 -10.25 8.03 13.45
N ALA A 85 -8.96 7.92 13.09
CA ALA A 85 -8.40 8.66 11.96
C ALA A 85 -8.98 8.14 10.62
N GLU A 86 -10.27 8.44 10.40
CA GLU A 86 -11.04 7.96 9.27
C GLU A 86 -11.96 9.07 8.72
N PRO A 87 -11.46 9.83 7.75
CA PRO A 87 -12.21 10.99 7.23
C PRO A 87 -13.37 10.63 6.30
N SER A 88 -13.45 9.39 5.81
CA SER A 88 -14.50 8.96 4.88
C SER A 88 -15.72 8.33 5.56
N PHE A 89 -15.66 8.09 6.86
CA PHE A 89 -16.73 7.46 7.65
C PHE A 89 -17.18 6.09 7.10
N THR A 90 -16.24 5.33 6.50
CA THR A 90 -16.53 4.01 5.91
C THR A 90 -16.18 2.84 6.84
N VAL A 91 -15.54 3.11 7.99
CA VAL A 91 -15.16 2.08 8.95
C VAL A 91 -16.39 1.42 9.56
N SER A 92 -16.46 0.10 9.44
CA SER A 92 -17.50 -0.73 10.06
C SER A 92 -17.14 -1.11 11.49
N ASN A 93 -15.88 -1.43 11.74
CA ASN A 93 -15.37 -1.88 13.01
C ASN A 93 -13.98 -1.30 13.29
N VAL A 94 -13.76 -0.83 14.51
CA VAL A 94 -12.44 -0.44 15.01
C VAL A 94 -11.99 -1.46 16.05
N VAL A 95 -10.80 -1.99 15.84
CA VAL A 95 -10.16 -2.93 16.75
C VAL A 95 -9.00 -2.18 17.42
N ALA A 96 -9.16 -1.92 18.73
CA ALA A 96 -8.20 -1.14 19.52
C ALA A 96 -6.96 -1.97 19.87
N THR A 97 -6.24 -2.43 18.83
CA THR A 97 -5.00 -3.18 18.96
C THR A 97 -4.12 -2.88 17.75
N GLY A 98 -2.83 -3.10 17.90
CA GLY A 98 -1.86 -3.00 16.83
C GLY A 98 -1.71 -4.29 16.02
N HIS A 99 -0.51 -4.49 15.53
CA HIS A 99 -0.16 -5.66 14.74
C HIS A 99 -0.25 -6.99 15.53
N GLU A 100 -0.18 -6.95 16.86
CA GLU A 100 -0.30 -8.13 17.72
C GLU A 100 -1.68 -8.78 17.62
N GLY A 101 -2.74 -7.96 17.61
CA GLY A 101 -4.10 -8.46 17.43
C GLY A 101 -4.31 -9.09 16.05
N LEU A 102 -3.72 -8.50 15.01
CA LEU A 102 -3.77 -9.06 13.68
C LEU A 102 -3.04 -10.42 13.60
N MET A 103 -1.93 -10.56 14.34
CA MET A 103 -1.20 -11.82 14.46
C MET A 103 -2.05 -12.92 15.10
N GLY A 104 -2.72 -12.60 16.20
CA GLY A 104 -3.65 -13.54 16.85
C GLY A 104 -4.78 -14.01 15.93
N ILE A 105 -5.33 -13.10 15.13
CA ILE A 105 -6.32 -13.47 14.11
C ILE A 105 -5.70 -14.38 13.06
N ALA A 106 -4.53 -14.04 12.51
CA ALA A 106 -3.84 -14.86 11.53
C ALA A 106 -3.56 -16.28 12.04
N GLU A 107 -3.17 -16.42 13.29
CA GLU A 107 -2.95 -17.74 13.93
C GLU A 107 -4.24 -18.55 14.10
N SER A 108 -5.38 -17.88 14.27
CA SER A 108 -6.68 -18.53 14.43
C SER A 108 -7.27 -19.05 13.11
N ILE A 109 -6.78 -18.58 11.98
CA ILE A 109 -7.23 -19.01 10.64
C ILE A 109 -6.70 -20.42 10.36
N LYS A 110 -7.61 -21.40 10.33
CA LYS A 110 -7.26 -22.80 10.13
C LYS A 110 -7.13 -23.21 8.67
N SER A 111 -7.76 -22.45 7.77
CA SER A 111 -7.73 -22.72 6.33
C SER A 111 -7.81 -21.40 5.58
N PRO A 112 -6.98 -21.18 4.58
CA PRO A 112 -7.14 -19.99 3.74
C PRO A 112 -8.50 -20.07 3.03
N ALA A 113 -9.35 -19.10 3.29
CA ALA A 113 -10.70 -19.04 2.74
C ALA A 113 -10.75 -18.46 1.32
N LEU A 114 -9.58 -18.26 0.67
CA LEU A 114 -9.52 -17.46 -0.53
C LEU A 114 -9.46 -18.28 -1.81
N GLU A 115 -10.31 -17.87 -2.69
CA GLU A 115 -10.12 -18.07 -4.13
C GLU A 115 -8.82 -17.35 -4.51
N ARG A 116 -7.78 -18.11 -4.84
CA ARG A 116 -6.48 -17.57 -5.28
C ARG A 116 -6.61 -16.63 -6.47
N ASP A 117 -7.68 -16.76 -7.23
CA ASP A 117 -7.99 -15.95 -8.39
C ASP A 117 -8.12 -14.46 -8.08
N TRP A 118 -8.60 -14.10 -6.89
CA TRP A 118 -8.69 -12.69 -6.47
C TRP A 118 -7.30 -12.04 -6.34
N ALA A 119 -6.41 -12.62 -5.54
CA ALA A 119 -5.06 -12.09 -5.37
C ALA A 119 -4.26 -12.13 -6.67
N GLN A 120 -4.45 -13.18 -7.48
CA GLN A 120 -3.82 -13.32 -8.78
C GLN A 120 -4.29 -12.24 -9.76
N SER A 121 -5.56 -11.86 -9.74
CA SER A 121 -6.06 -10.76 -10.59
C SER A 121 -5.39 -9.42 -10.27
N TRP A 122 -5.14 -9.15 -8.99
CA TRP A 122 -4.38 -7.98 -8.55
C TRP A 122 -2.91 -8.04 -9.00
N GLU A 123 -2.29 -9.19 -8.83
CA GLU A 123 -0.90 -9.40 -9.22
C GLU A 123 -0.68 -9.20 -10.72
N ILE A 124 -1.56 -9.78 -11.55
CA ILE A 124 -1.50 -9.62 -13.01
C ILE A 124 -1.69 -8.15 -13.40
N ALA A 125 -2.68 -7.49 -12.82
CA ALA A 125 -2.92 -6.07 -13.09
C ALA A 125 -1.75 -5.19 -12.68
N ASP A 126 -1.13 -5.46 -11.52
CA ASP A 126 0.03 -4.72 -11.03
C ASP A 126 1.26 -4.90 -11.94
N GLN A 127 1.52 -6.12 -12.39
CA GLN A 127 2.59 -6.41 -13.35
C GLN A 127 2.39 -5.70 -14.70
N GLN A 128 1.15 -5.65 -15.19
CA GLN A 128 0.81 -4.92 -16.42
C GLN A 128 1.01 -3.41 -16.22
N ALA A 129 0.56 -2.87 -15.10
CA ALA A 129 0.79 -1.46 -14.76
C ALA A 129 2.28 -1.14 -14.67
N ALA A 130 3.08 -1.98 -14.00
CA ALA A 130 4.52 -1.84 -13.91
C ALA A 130 5.19 -1.77 -15.29
N THR A 131 4.77 -2.64 -16.20
CA THR A 131 5.31 -2.67 -17.57
C THR A 131 5.06 -1.34 -18.28
N VAL A 132 3.82 -0.86 -18.30
CA VAL A 132 3.44 0.39 -18.97
C VAL A 132 4.13 1.60 -18.32
N ILE A 133 4.16 1.65 -16.99
CA ILE A 133 4.82 2.74 -16.26
C ILE A 133 6.31 2.79 -16.62
N ASN A 134 6.98 1.64 -16.65
CA ASN A 134 8.39 1.58 -16.97
C ASN A 134 8.68 2.00 -18.43
N GLU A 135 7.87 1.55 -19.38
CA GLU A 135 7.97 1.99 -20.77
C GLU A 135 7.84 3.51 -20.91
N VAL A 136 6.87 4.12 -20.22
CA VAL A 136 6.68 5.58 -20.24
C VAL A 136 7.85 6.32 -19.59
N LEU A 137 8.28 5.87 -18.41
CA LEU A 137 9.37 6.52 -17.69
C LEU A 137 10.72 6.38 -18.39
N ASP A 138 10.91 5.34 -19.18
CA ASP A 138 12.14 5.10 -19.95
C ASP A 138 12.15 5.84 -21.30
N SER A 139 10.96 6.23 -21.80
CA SER A 139 10.84 6.94 -23.08
C SER A 139 11.19 8.42 -23.02
N GLU A 140 11.10 9.02 -21.84
CA GLU A 140 11.29 10.47 -21.65
C GLU A 140 12.45 10.76 -20.69
N PRO A 141 13.39 11.62 -21.05
CA PRO A 141 14.48 11.98 -20.16
C PRO A 141 13.98 12.83 -18.98
N LEU A 142 14.39 12.49 -17.77
CA LEU A 142 14.20 13.29 -16.55
C LEU A 142 12.73 13.62 -16.18
N LEU A 143 11.85 12.63 -16.25
CA LEU A 143 10.52 12.78 -15.63
C LEU A 143 10.66 12.78 -14.10
N GLN A 144 9.99 13.71 -13.42
CA GLN A 144 9.98 13.78 -11.96
C GLN A 144 9.61 12.43 -11.31
N PRO A 145 8.58 11.69 -11.76
CA PRO A 145 8.25 10.38 -11.23
C PRO A 145 9.37 9.34 -11.34
N ALA A 146 10.20 9.41 -12.37
CA ALA A 146 11.33 8.51 -12.55
C ALA A 146 12.35 8.62 -11.40
N VAL A 147 12.46 9.77 -10.75
CA VAL A 147 13.34 9.96 -9.59
C VAL A 147 12.95 9.02 -8.45
N ALA A 148 11.67 8.89 -8.13
CA ALA A 148 11.20 8.00 -7.07
C ALA A 148 11.52 6.53 -7.40
N ARG A 149 11.26 6.11 -8.64
CA ARG A 149 11.61 4.77 -9.15
C ARG A 149 13.11 4.49 -9.03
N GLU A 150 13.94 5.40 -9.53
CA GLU A 150 15.39 5.22 -9.55
C GLU A 150 15.99 5.23 -8.13
N LEU A 151 15.50 6.07 -7.22
CA LEU A 151 15.90 6.03 -5.83
C LEU A 151 15.58 4.66 -5.21
N GLY A 152 14.41 4.11 -5.48
CA GLY A 152 14.06 2.76 -5.03
C GLY A 152 14.98 1.68 -5.57
N ARG A 153 15.43 1.80 -6.82
CA ARG A 153 16.29 0.80 -7.47
C ARG A 153 17.76 0.90 -7.07
N GLN A 154 18.25 2.11 -6.81
CA GLN A 154 19.68 2.38 -6.66
C GLN A 154 20.14 2.53 -5.21
N LEU A 155 19.25 2.90 -4.28
CA LEU A 155 19.63 3.04 -2.88
C LEU A 155 19.96 1.67 -2.26
N PRO A 156 21.11 1.55 -1.56
CA PRO A 156 21.43 0.35 -0.80
C PRO A 156 20.42 0.08 0.32
N SER A 157 20.30 -1.17 0.75
CA SER A 157 19.32 -1.63 1.74
C SER A 157 19.52 -1.05 3.16
N ASP A 158 20.70 -0.58 3.46
CA ASP A 158 21.06 0.01 4.75
C ASP A 158 20.86 1.53 4.81
N HIS A 159 20.29 2.10 3.74
CA HIS A 159 20.03 3.53 3.65
C HIS A 159 18.61 3.89 4.05
N VAL A 160 18.44 5.16 4.38
CA VAL A 160 17.14 5.78 4.68
C VAL A 160 16.77 6.72 3.54
N LEU A 161 15.59 6.51 2.95
CA LEU A 161 14.97 7.46 2.05
C LEU A 161 14.02 8.35 2.84
N TYR A 162 14.37 9.61 3.00
CA TYR A 162 13.50 10.58 3.66
C TYR A 162 12.71 11.38 2.62
N LEU A 163 11.39 11.29 2.68
CA LEU A 163 10.46 11.91 1.72
C LEU A 163 9.89 13.21 2.28
N SER A 164 10.03 14.26 1.51
CA SER A 164 9.34 15.53 1.74
C SER A 164 7.83 15.38 1.54
N ASN A 165 7.08 16.33 2.09
CA ASN A 165 5.65 16.46 1.84
C ASN A 165 5.36 16.80 0.38
N SER A 166 4.06 16.85 0.00
CA SER A 166 3.56 17.19 -1.32
C SER A 166 3.85 16.13 -2.38
N MET A 167 4.53 16.46 -3.48
CA MET A 167 4.76 15.51 -4.59
C MET A 167 5.70 14.37 -4.22
N PRO A 168 6.84 14.56 -3.55
CA PRO A 168 7.77 13.45 -3.26
C PRO A 168 7.14 12.24 -2.60
N VAL A 169 6.29 12.43 -1.59
CA VAL A 169 5.61 11.29 -0.93
C VAL A 169 4.57 10.63 -1.84
N ARG A 170 3.95 11.39 -2.74
CA ARG A 170 2.99 10.85 -3.71
C ARG A 170 3.69 10.12 -4.85
N ASP A 171 4.80 10.69 -5.33
CA ASP A 171 5.61 10.05 -6.37
C ASP A 171 6.20 8.73 -5.83
N ALA A 172 6.64 8.70 -4.57
CA ALA A 172 7.06 7.45 -3.95
C ALA A 172 5.91 6.44 -3.82
N ASP A 173 4.69 6.89 -3.48
CA ASP A 173 3.53 6.00 -3.39
C ASP A 173 3.18 5.38 -4.75
N SER A 174 3.29 6.15 -5.82
CA SER A 174 2.92 5.74 -7.17
C SER A 174 4.02 5.01 -7.94
N PHE A 175 5.31 5.27 -7.65
CA PHE A 175 6.43 4.84 -8.51
C PHE A 175 7.58 4.12 -7.76
N LEU A 176 7.58 4.07 -6.43
CA LEU A 176 8.56 3.30 -5.67
C LEU A 176 8.14 1.82 -5.65
N GLU A 177 8.85 0.99 -6.39
CA GLU A 177 8.56 -0.45 -6.47
C GLU A 177 8.92 -1.19 -5.18
N ALA A 178 8.22 -2.29 -4.88
CA ALA A 178 8.60 -3.19 -3.79
C ALA A 178 9.95 -3.86 -4.07
N ARG A 179 10.76 -3.96 -3.03
CA ARG A 179 12.11 -4.49 -3.10
C ARG A 179 12.19 -5.88 -2.48
N SER A 180 13.20 -6.65 -2.87
CA SER A 180 13.54 -7.92 -2.22
C SER A 180 14.28 -7.73 -0.89
N ASP A 181 14.84 -6.54 -0.66
CA ASP A 181 15.54 -6.10 0.53
C ASP A 181 14.80 -4.94 1.22
N SER A 182 15.16 -4.61 2.44
CA SER A 182 14.53 -3.52 3.18
C SER A 182 15.19 -2.18 2.85
N LEU A 183 14.36 -1.19 2.51
CA LEU A 183 14.72 0.22 2.47
C LEU A 183 13.88 0.96 3.52
N TRP A 184 14.54 1.67 4.42
CA TRP A 184 13.82 2.51 5.37
C TRP A 184 13.29 3.75 4.68
N VAL A 185 11.97 3.90 4.62
CA VAL A 185 11.31 5.06 4.04
C VAL A 185 10.64 5.87 5.13
N MET A 186 11.06 7.10 5.29
CA MET A 186 10.56 8.03 6.31
C MET A 186 10.01 9.30 5.66
N GLY A 187 9.17 10.05 6.36
CA GLY A 187 8.65 11.31 5.85
C GLY A 187 7.85 12.09 6.88
N ASN A 188 7.59 13.35 6.59
CA ASN A 188 6.83 14.28 7.44
C ASN A 188 5.31 14.07 7.33
N ARG A 189 4.86 12.85 7.15
CA ARG A 189 3.45 12.53 7.01
C ARG A 189 2.66 13.00 8.24
N GLY A 190 1.60 13.78 8.02
CA GLY A 190 0.80 14.37 9.09
C GLY A 190 1.11 15.85 9.38
N ALA A 191 2.27 16.36 8.96
CA ALA A 191 2.53 17.79 8.94
C ALA A 191 2.00 18.42 7.64
N SER A 192 1.34 19.55 7.71
CA SER A 192 0.71 20.19 6.54
C SER A 192 1.65 21.10 5.76
N GLY A 193 2.79 21.45 6.32
CA GLY A 193 3.75 22.36 5.73
C GLY A 193 4.86 21.67 4.94
N ILE A 194 5.53 22.46 4.12
CA ILE A 194 6.80 22.10 3.48
C ILE A 194 8.00 22.75 4.19
N ASP A 195 7.73 23.62 5.15
CA ASP A 195 8.75 24.28 5.93
C ASP A 195 9.44 23.31 6.90
N GLY A 196 10.74 23.46 7.08
CA GLY A 196 11.51 22.62 7.99
C GLY A 196 11.81 21.23 7.46
N VAL A 197 11.74 21.00 6.15
CA VAL A 197 12.11 19.74 5.52
C VAL A 197 13.60 19.65 5.23
N ILE A 198 14.29 20.79 5.26
CA ILE A 198 15.74 20.91 5.01
C ILE A 198 16.38 21.50 6.27
#